data_83036c37b9321298955cf91f222d55db
#
_entry.id   83036c37b9321298955cf91f222d55db
#
_cell.length_a   1.000
_cell.length_b   1.000
_cell.length_c   1.000
_cell.angle_alpha   90.00
_cell.angle_beta   90.00
_cell.angle_gamma   90.00
#
_symmetry.space_group_name_H-M   'P 1'
#
loop_
_entity.id
_entity.type
_entity.pdbx_description
1 polymer ?
#
loop_
_entity_poly.entity_id
_entity_poly.type
_entity_poly.pdbx_seq_one_letter_code
_entity_poly.pdbx_strand_id
1 'polypeptide(L)'
;GCGSEGVGINRGGLPDRGRRDAVKGGMTPLLYAAREGADAALAELIRRGANLELPEANGMTPLLMALLNNQLGSARQLIEAGANVNTDDFYGRTPLWAAVEYRNLDMNNRIEDSPTSNNVDRAASLPLIKLLLEKGADVNARTREVPPSRKWLYALNDVSWVDFTGQTPFLRAAFAGDTTVMHLLLDHGAD
;
A
#
# COMPACT_ATOMS: atom_id res chain seq x y z
N GLY A 1 18.58 53.06 -5.96
CA GLY A 1 18.04 51.78 -6.36
C GLY A 1 17.80 50.94 -5.15
N CYS A 2 16.57 50.89 -4.64
CA CYS A 2 16.19 49.97 -3.57
C CYS A 2 15.83 48.62 -4.19
N GLY A 3 16.67 47.65 -3.96
CA GLY A 3 16.33 46.24 -4.26
C GLY A 3 15.31 45.73 -3.23
N SER A 4 14.10 45.48 -3.66
CA SER A 4 13.10 44.75 -2.88
C SER A 4 13.42 43.27 -2.98
N GLU A 5 14.20 42.73 -2.05
CA GLU A 5 14.22 41.26 -1.83
C GLU A 5 12.88 40.86 -1.27
N GLY A 6 12.06 40.28 -2.15
CA GLY A 6 10.81 39.65 -1.77
C GLY A 6 11.11 38.41 -0.93
N VAL A 7 10.99 38.56 0.40
CA VAL A 7 10.93 37.41 1.30
C VAL A 7 9.67 36.65 0.94
N GLY A 8 9.83 35.59 0.15
CA GLY A 8 8.77 34.64 -0.14
C GLY A 8 8.31 34.02 1.17
N ILE A 9 7.12 34.40 1.62
CA ILE A 9 6.46 33.75 2.75
C ILE A 9 6.16 32.33 2.32
N ASN A 10 6.99 31.42 2.76
CA ASN A 10 6.77 29.97 2.60
C ASN A 10 5.56 29.63 3.45
N ARG A 11 4.39 29.56 2.82
CA ARG A 11 3.15 29.14 3.48
C ARG A 11 3.32 27.69 3.87
N GLY A 12 3.74 27.44 5.13
CA GLY A 12 3.49 26.22 5.89
C GLY A 12 3.73 24.87 5.19
N GLY A 13 4.64 24.81 4.23
CA GLY A 13 5.11 23.55 3.71
C GLY A 13 6.01 22.91 4.74
N LEU A 14 5.71 21.73 5.22
CA LEU A 14 6.69 20.85 5.82
C LEU A 14 7.97 20.94 4.99
N PRO A 15 9.17 20.97 5.63
CA PRO A 15 10.40 21.03 4.88
C PRO A 15 10.34 20.01 3.79
N ASP A 16 10.59 20.44 2.55
CA ASP A 16 10.79 19.56 1.41
C ASP A 16 11.92 18.60 1.81
N ARG A 17 11.51 17.48 2.42
CA ARG A 17 12.42 16.37 2.69
C ARG A 17 12.68 15.76 1.33
N GLY A 18 13.65 16.38 0.68
CA GLY A 18 14.14 16.22 -0.66
C GLY A 18 13.30 15.21 -1.42
N ARG A 19 12.45 15.70 -2.31
CA ARG A 19 11.85 14.87 -3.36
C ARG A 19 12.99 14.07 -3.96
N ARG A 20 13.27 12.90 -3.37
CA ARG A 20 14.16 11.96 -4.01
C ARG A 20 13.47 11.75 -5.34
N ASP A 21 14.10 12.22 -6.39
CA ASP A 21 13.60 11.98 -7.75
C ASP A 21 13.25 10.51 -7.78
N ALA A 22 11.95 10.21 -7.91
CA ALA A 22 11.48 8.85 -7.80
C ALA A 22 12.34 8.03 -8.76
N VAL A 23 13.17 7.15 -8.20
CA VAL A 23 14.09 6.34 -8.99
C VAL A 23 13.22 5.59 -9.95
N LYS A 24 13.29 5.96 -11.23
CA LYS A 24 12.45 5.37 -12.27
C LYS A 24 13.16 4.14 -12.81
N GLY A 25 12.44 3.04 -12.92
CA GLY A 25 12.94 1.81 -13.53
C GLY A 25 12.76 0.58 -12.66
N GLY A 26 13.41 -0.51 -13.04
CA GLY A 26 13.32 -1.78 -12.32
C GLY A 26 12.04 -2.57 -12.58
N MET A 27 11.12 -2.08 -13.43
CA MET A 27 9.91 -2.81 -13.78
C MET A 27 10.23 -4.08 -14.57
N THR A 28 9.92 -5.22 -13.99
CA THR A 28 10.06 -6.54 -14.64
C THR A 28 8.74 -6.96 -15.31
N PRO A 29 8.77 -7.94 -16.23
CA PRO A 29 7.52 -8.50 -16.77
C PRO A 29 6.56 -9.00 -15.69
N LEU A 30 7.08 -9.57 -14.58
CA LEU A 30 6.27 -10.03 -13.47
C LEU A 30 5.60 -8.87 -12.71
N LEU A 31 6.32 -7.77 -12.48
CA LEU A 31 5.77 -6.55 -11.88
C LEU A 31 4.67 -5.94 -12.75
N TYR A 32 4.84 -5.92 -14.07
CA TYR A 32 3.78 -5.47 -14.98
C TYR A 32 2.56 -6.38 -14.93
N ALA A 33 2.75 -7.70 -14.99
CA ALA A 33 1.64 -8.66 -14.91
C ALA A 33 0.88 -8.52 -13.58
N ALA A 34 1.60 -8.37 -12.48
CA ALA A 34 1.03 -8.16 -11.16
C ALA A 34 0.24 -6.83 -11.05
N ARG A 35 0.77 -5.76 -11.64
CA ARG A 35 0.12 -4.45 -11.65
C ARG A 35 -1.19 -4.44 -12.42
N GLU A 36 -1.19 -5.05 -13.61
CA GLU A 36 -2.33 -5.04 -14.53
C GLU A 36 -3.34 -6.17 -14.24
N GLY A 37 -3.05 -7.09 -13.30
CA GLY A 37 -3.91 -8.24 -13.04
C GLY A 37 -3.94 -9.25 -14.19
N ALA A 38 -2.83 -9.35 -14.94
CA ALA A 38 -2.72 -10.26 -16.07
C ALA A 38 -2.44 -11.70 -15.58
N ASP A 39 -3.43 -12.31 -14.92
CA ASP A 39 -3.31 -13.56 -14.17
C ASP A 39 -2.72 -14.71 -15.00
N ALA A 40 -3.08 -14.83 -16.26
CA ALA A 40 -2.54 -15.88 -17.15
C ALA A 40 -1.04 -15.66 -17.45
N ALA A 41 -0.64 -14.42 -17.70
CA ALA A 41 0.77 -14.07 -17.93
C ALA A 41 1.58 -14.23 -16.64
N LEU A 42 1.00 -13.83 -15.49
CA LEU A 42 1.60 -13.99 -14.18
C LEU A 42 1.88 -15.47 -13.89
N ALA A 43 0.88 -16.32 -14.06
CA ALA A 43 1.00 -17.77 -13.86
C ALA A 43 2.11 -18.39 -14.72
N GLU A 44 2.20 -17.99 -16.00
CA GLU A 44 3.24 -18.48 -16.89
C GLU A 44 4.64 -18.02 -16.47
N LEU A 45 4.78 -16.78 -16.05
CA LEU A 45 6.05 -16.24 -15.54
C LEU A 45 6.48 -16.97 -14.26
N ILE A 46 5.55 -17.21 -13.32
CA ILE A 46 5.80 -17.98 -12.10
C ILE A 46 6.25 -19.41 -12.47
N ARG A 47 5.52 -20.07 -13.35
CA ARG A 47 5.83 -21.43 -13.80
C ARG A 47 7.23 -21.53 -14.43
N ARG A 48 7.72 -20.47 -15.07
CA ARG A 48 9.06 -20.39 -15.66
C ARG A 48 10.14 -19.98 -14.67
N GLY A 49 9.82 -19.82 -13.39
CA GLY A 49 10.78 -19.49 -12.34
C GLY A 49 11.15 -18.01 -12.29
N ALA A 50 10.23 -17.12 -12.65
CA ALA A 50 10.45 -15.70 -12.44
C ALA A 50 10.72 -15.40 -10.96
N ASN A 51 11.67 -14.50 -10.67
CA ASN A 51 11.97 -14.10 -9.31
C ASN A 51 10.81 -13.29 -8.72
N LEU A 52 10.16 -13.85 -7.69
CA LEU A 52 8.99 -13.26 -7.03
C LEU A 52 9.36 -12.06 -6.15
N GLU A 53 10.64 -11.92 -5.78
CA GLU A 53 11.10 -10.91 -4.83
C GLU A 53 11.85 -9.74 -5.49
N LEU A 54 11.99 -9.74 -6.82
CA LEU A 54 12.69 -8.66 -7.50
C LEU A 54 11.85 -7.40 -7.53
N PRO A 55 12.22 -6.36 -6.72
CA PRO A 55 11.40 -5.17 -6.58
C PRO A 55 11.66 -4.16 -7.71
N GLU A 56 10.74 -3.21 -7.88
CA GLU A 56 11.00 -1.99 -8.62
C GLU A 56 11.83 -0.99 -7.77
N ALA A 57 12.10 0.18 -8.34
CA ALA A 57 13.04 1.15 -7.76
C ALA A 57 12.67 1.71 -6.37
N ASN A 58 11.40 1.64 -5.95
CA ASN A 58 10.96 2.05 -4.61
C ASN A 58 10.79 0.86 -3.66
N GLY A 59 11.29 -0.31 -4.02
CA GLY A 59 11.23 -1.51 -3.19
C GLY A 59 9.92 -2.29 -3.29
N MET A 60 9.00 -1.92 -4.19
CA MET A 60 7.75 -2.66 -4.34
C MET A 60 7.98 -4.00 -5.04
N THR A 61 7.72 -5.10 -4.32
CA THR A 61 7.71 -6.46 -4.87
C THR A 61 6.46 -6.69 -5.74
N PRO A 62 6.45 -7.73 -6.59
CA PRO A 62 5.26 -8.11 -7.34
C PRO A 62 4.02 -8.31 -6.48
N LEU A 63 4.15 -8.90 -5.29
CA LEU A 63 3.03 -9.07 -4.36
C LEU A 63 2.48 -7.72 -3.88
N LEU A 64 3.35 -6.83 -3.44
CA LEU A 64 2.93 -5.50 -2.99
C LEU A 64 2.34 -4.68 -4.15
N MET A 65 2.91 -4.80 -5.35
CA MET A 65 2.38 -4.17 -6.56
C MET A 65 0.96 -4.63 -6.88
N ALA A 66 0.68 -5.94 -6.81
CA ALA A 66 -0.65 -6.48 -7.04
C ALA A 66 -1.66 -5.95 -6.01
N LEU A 67 -1.31 -5.95 -4.72
CA LEU A 67 -2.18 -5.48 -3.64
C LEU A 67 -2.51 -3.99 -3.76
N LEU A 68 -1.52 -3.15 -4.05
CA LEU A 68 -1.70 -1.70 -4.19
C LEU A 68 -2.50 -1.32 -5.45
N ASN A 69 -2.65 -2.23 -6.41
CA ASN A 69 -3.47 -2.06 -7.61
C ASN A 69 -4.76 -2.87 -7.60
N ASN A 70 -5.16 -3.40 -6.43
CA ASN A 70 -6.38 -4.22 -6.25
C ASN A 70 -6.45 -5.49 -7.12
N GLN A 71 -5.31 -6.04 -7.47
CA GLN A 71 -5.26 -7.27 -8.26
C GLN A 71 -5.24 -8.48 -7.33
N LEU A 72 -6.40 -8.76 -6.70
CA LEU A 72 -6.52 -9.79 -5.66
C LEU A 72 -6.22 -11.21 -6.19
N GLY A 73 -6.56 -11.49 -7.45
CA GLY A 73 -6.24 -12.75 -8.12
C GLY A 73 -4.73 -12.97 -8.26
N SER A 74 -4.03 -11.96 -8.79
CA SER A 74 -2.57 -11.97 -8.93
C SER A 74 -1.87 -12.04 -7.57
N ALA A 75 -2.36 -11.29 -6.57
CA ALA A 75 -1.80 -11.35 -5.22
C ALA A 75 -1.91 -12.76 -4.62
N ARG A 76 -3.07 -13.42 -4.77
CA ARG A 76 -3.27 -14.80 -4.32
C ARG A 76 -2.28 -15.75 -4.98
N GLN A 77 -2.14 -15.69 -6.31
CA GLN A 77 -1.21 -16.53 -7.05
C GLN A 77 0.23 -16.38 -6.56
N LEU A 78 0.66 -15.14 -6.31
CA LEU A 78 2.01 -14.84 -5.79
C LEU A 78 2.21 -15.41 -4.37
N ILE A 79 1.23 -15.27 -3.47
CA ILE A 79 1.30 -15.82 -2.12
C ILE A 79 1.36 -17.36 -2.17
N GLU A 80 0.54 -17.99 -3.00
CA GLU A 80 0.51 -19.44 -3.18
C GLU A 80 1.80 -19.96 -3.82
N ALA A 81 2.44 -19.17 -4.67
CA ALA A 81 3.74 -19.47 -5.25
C ALA A 81 4.92 -19.26 -4.27
N GLY A 82 4.67 -18.77 -3.07
CA GLY A 82 5.67 -18.59 -2.01
C GLY A 82 6.35 -17.23 -1.99
N ALA A 83 5.74 -16.20 -2.53
CA ALA A 83 6.23 -14.83 -2.36
C ALA A 83 6.30 -14.45 -0.87
N ASN A 84 7.35 -13.71 -0.49
CA ASN A 84 7.53 -13.27 0.88
C ASN A 84 6.46 -12.25 1.28
N VAL A 85 5.65 -12.62 2.26
CA VAL A 85 4.53 -11.80 2.75
C VAL A 85 4.97 -10.68 3.71
N ASN A 86 6.26 -10.60 4.04
CA ASN A 86 6.82 -9.62 4.99
C ASN A 86 7.77 -8.60 4.34
N THR A 87 8.01 -8.70 3.04
CA THR A 87 8.84 -7.71 2.34
C THR A 87 8.11 -6.38 2.29
N ASP A 88 8.74 -5.35 2.81
CA ASP A 88 8.21 -3.99 2.77
C ASP A 88 8.86 -3.13 1.66
N ASP A 89 8.18 -2.06 1.29
CA ASP A 89 8.73 -1.05 0.38
C ASP A 89 9.46 0.07 1.13
N PHE A 90 9.91 1.07 0.38
CA PHE A 90 10.57 2.26 0.93
C PHE A 90 9.76 2.96 2.04
N TYR A 91 8.44 2.94 1.94
CA TYR A 91 7.54 3.56 2.93
C TYR A 91 7.23 2.64 4.12
N GLY A 92 7.78 1.43 4.16
CA GLY A 92 7.49 0.43 5.18
C GLY A 92 6.11 -0.24 5.02
N ARG A 93 5.52 -0.17 3.81
CA ARG A 93 4.25 -0.86 3.56
C ARG A 93 4.51 -2.34 3.34
N THR A 94 3.95 -3.17 4.19
CA THR A 94 3.94 -4.63 4.01
C THR A 94 2.72 -5.08 3.22
N PRO A 95 2.72 -6.29 2.64
CA PRO A 95 1.54 -6.86 2.00
C PRO A 95 0.29 -6.87 2.88
N LEU A 96 0.42 -7.20 4.17
CA LEU A 96 -0.71 -7.18 5.10
C LEU A 96 -1.25 -5.77 5.31
N TRP A 97 -0.38 -4.79 5.54
CA TRP A 97 -0.78 -3.39 5.67
C TRP A 97 -1.48 -2.90 4.40
N ALA A 98 -0.93 -3.22 3.22
CA ALA A 98 -1.50 -2.82 1.93
C ALA A 98 -2.88 -3.44 1.68
N ALA A 99 -3.07 -4.71 2.05
CA ALA A 99 -4.37 -5.39 1.92
C ALA A 99 -5.45 -4.76 2.82
N VAL A 100 -5.10 -4.41 4.07
CA VAL A 100 -5.99 -3.71 5.00
C VAL A 100 -6.29 -2.30 4.53
N GLU A 101 -5.26 -1.57 4.07
CA GLU A 101 -5.41 -0.23 3.53
C GLU A 101 -6.35 -0.22 2.33
N TYR A 102 -6.12 -1.11 1.37
CA TYR A 102 -6.90 -1.13 0.14
C TYR A 102 -8.37 -1.48 0.40
N ARG A 103 -8.62 -2.45 1.27
CA ARG A 103 -9.96 -2.82 1.70
C ARG A 103 -10.76 -1.63 2.25
N ASN A 104 -10.07 -0.64 2.81
CA ASN A 104 -10.67 0.49 3.53
C ASN A 104 -10.53 1.83 2.81
N LEU A 105 -10.09 1.83 1.55
CA LEU A 105 -9.91 3.08 0.78
C LEU A 105 -11.21 3.88 0.67
N ASP A 106 -12.33 3.22 0.43
CA ASP A 106 -13.63 3.88 0.25
C ASP A 106 -14.14 4.57 1.51
N MET A 107 -13.82 4.03 2.70
CA MET A 107 -14.29 4.59 3.97
C MET A 107 -13.66 5.95 4.29
N ASN A 108 -12.50 6.26 3.69
CA ASN A 108 -11.80 7.52 3.90
C ASN A 108 -12.02 8.51 2.76
N ASN A 109 -12.61 8.05 1.67
CA ASN A 109 -12.86 8.86 0.49
C ASN A 109 -14.32 9.35 0.54
N ARG A 110 -14.57 10.41 1.31
CA ARG A 110 -15.88 11.09 1.37
C ARG A 110 -16.22 11.86 0.08
N ILE A 111 -15.44 11.68 -0.96
CA ILE A 111 -15.72 12.25 -2.28
C ILE A 111 -16.56 11.19 -3.02
N GLU A 112 -17.88 11.36 -2.98
CA GLU A 112 -18.85 10.45 -3.59
C GLU A 112 -18.67 10.26 -5.10
N ASP A 113 -17.90 11.12 -5.77
CA ASP A 113 -17.70 11.14 -7.23
C ASP A 113 -16.30 10.63 -7.66
N SER A 114 -15.53 9.95 -6.80
CA SER A 114 -14.25 9.39 -7.21
C SER A 114 -14.47 8.12 -8.05
N PRO A 115 -13.97 8.06 -9.29
CA PRO A 115 -14.12 6.87 -10.14
C PRO A 115 -13.43 5.61 -9.54
N THR A 116 -12.64 5.76 -8.48
CA THR A 116 -11.99 4.66 -7.77
C THR A 116 -12.80 4.14 -6.58
N SER A 117 -13.85 4.86 -6.15
CA SER A 117 -14.59 4.53 -4.92
C SER A 117 -15.47 3.28 -5.05
N ASN A 118 -15.84 2.89 -6.25
CA ASN A 118 -16.91 1.90 -6.47
C ASN A 118 -16.41 0.47 -6.74
N ASN A 119 -15.12 0.18 -6.61
CA ASN A 119 -14.58 -1.09 -7.08
C ASN A 119 -13.80 -1.91 -6.03
N VAL A 120 -13.93 -1.58 -4.75
CA VAL A 120 -13.29 -2.38 -3.69
C VAL A 120 -14.23 -3.51 -3.26
N ASP A 121 -13.95 -4.72 -3.72
CA ASP A 121 -14.65 -5.90 -3.23
C ASP A 121 -14.13 -6.28 -1.83
N ARG A 122 -14.83 -5.77 -0.81
CA ARG A 122 -14.52 -6.08 0.59
C ARG A 122 -14.69 -7.55 0.92
N ALA A 123 -15.61 -8.23 0.26
CA ALA A 123 -15.82 -9.66 0.47
C ALA A 123 -14.62 -10.46 -0.04
N ALA A 124 -14.09 -10.10 -1.22
CA ALA A 124 -12.94 -10.77 -1.81
C ALA A 124 -11.60 -10.47 -1.09
N SER A 125 -11.48 -9.30 -0.45
CA SER A 125 -10.23 -8.92 0.25
C SER A 125 -10.02 -9.67 1.58
N LEU A 126 -11.08 -10.03 2.30
CA LEU A 126 -10.98 -10.69 3.61
C LEU A 126 -10.30 -12.08 3.53
N PRO A 127 -10.64 -12.96 2.58
CA PRO A 127 -9.93 -14.24 2.40
C PRO A 127 -8.44 -14.05 2.10
N LEU A 128 -8.07 -12.96 1.41
CA LEU A 128 -6.67 -12.67 1.12
C LEU A 128 -5.90 -12.21 2.37
N ILE A 129 -6.52 -11.38 3.22
CA ILE A 129 -5.95 -10.98 4.52
C ILE A 129 -5.73 -12.23 5.39
N LYS A 130 -6.70 -13.15 5.46
CA LYS A 130 -6.56 -14.43 6.18
C LYS A 130 -5.40 -15.25 5.63
N LEU A 131 -5.28 -15.36 4.31
CA LEU A 131 -4.20 -16.10 3.67
C LEU A 131 -2.82 -15.48 4.00
N LEU A 132 -2.70 -14.15 4.01
CA LEU A 132 -1.45 -13.48 4.42
C LEU A 132 -1.08 -13.83 5.87
N LEU A 133 -2.05 -13.81 6.79
CA LEU A 133 -1.84 -14.17 8.19
C LEU A 133 -1.46 -15.65 8.35
N GLU A 134 -2.13 -16.56 7.66
CA GLU A 134 -1.79 -17.99 7.62
C GLU A 134 -0.37 -18.25 7.10
N LYS A 135 0.12 -17.40 6.20
CA LYS A 135 1.50 -17.45 5.68
C LYS A 135 2.52 -16.73 6.56
N GLY A 136 2.12 -16.24 7.74
CA GLY A 136 3.00 -15.63 8.71
C GLY A 136 3.31 -14.15 8.46
N ALA A 137 2.36 -13.40 7.92
CA ALA A 137 2.48 -11.96 7.82
C ALA A 137 2.57 -11.32 9.21
N ASP A 138 3.54 -10.40 9.39
CA ASP A 138 3.73 -9.67 10.63
C ASP A 138 2.58 -8.67 10.86
N VAL A 139 1.78 -8.93 11.88
CA VAL A 139 0.62 -8.12 12.24
C VAL A 139 1.01 -6.78 12.86
N ASN A 140 2.23 -6.66 13.37
CA ASN A 140 2.74 -5.48 14.07
C ASN A 140 3.77 -4.70 13.24
N ALA A 141 3.97 -5.08 11.97
CA ALA A 141 4.81 -4.33 11.05
C ALA A 141 4.36 -2.87 10.94
N ARG A 142 5.33 -1.95 10.94
CA ARG A 142 5.06 -0.51 11.01
C ARG A 142 5.51 0.21 9.74
N THR A 143 4.67 1.09 9.23
CA THR A 143 5.04 2.02 8.17
C THR A 143 6.12 2.99 8.66
N ARG A 144 6.99 3.46 7.75
CA ARG A 144 8.10 4.39 8.07
C ARG A 144 7.80 5.82 7.64
N GLU A 145 7.11 5.97 6.51
CA GLU A 145 6.79 7.27 5.93
C GLU A 145 5.38 7.29 5.33
N VAL A 146 4.85 8.50 5.13
CA VAL A 146 3.55 8.68 4.46
C VAL A 146 3.69 8.41 2.96
N PRO A 147 2.97 7.45 2.41
CA PRO A 147 3.01 7.16 0.97
C PRO A 147 2.51 8.35 0.14
N PRO A 148 3.06 8.58 -1.08
CA PRO A 148 2.68 9.71 -1.92
C PRO A 148 1.19 9.78 -2.27
N SER A 149 0.55 8.63 -2.45
CA SER A 149 -0.89 8.52 -2.74
C SER A 149 -1.77 9.11 -1.64
N ARG A 150 -1.27 9.16 -0.41
CA ARG A 150 -1.97 9.73 0.74
C ARG A 150 -1.74 11.23 0.91
N LYS A 151 -0.62 11.76 0.48
CA LYS A 151 -0.37 13.21 0.51
C LYS A 151 -1.44 14.01 -0.25
N TRP A 152 -2.02 13.44 -1.29
CA TRP A 152 -3.09 14.08 -2.07
C TRP A 152 -4.43 14.14 -1.32
N LEU A 153 -4.80 13.07 -0.64
CA LEU A 153 -6.04 12.99 0.14
C LEU A 153 -6.04 13.96 1.33
N TYR A 154 -4.87 14.22 1.92
CA TYR A 154 -4.76 15.12 3.08
C TYR A 154 -4.83 16.60 2.72
N ALA A 155 -4.38 16.99 1.54
CA ALA A 155 -4.47 18.38 1.09
C ALA A 155 -5.91 18.89 0.98
N LEU A 156 -6.87 17.97 0.86
CA LEU A 156 -8.29 18.30 0.67
C LEU A 156 -9.12 18.23 1.96
N ASN A 157 -8.70 17.52 3.00
CA ASN A 157 -9.56 17.20 4.14
C ASN A 157 -9.03 17.61 5.53
N ASP A 158 -7.97 18.42 5.63
CA ASP A 158 -7.40 18.89 6.91
C ASP A 158 -7.28 17.80 8.00
N VAL A 159 -6.87 16.60 7.60
CA VAL A 159 -6.51 15.51 8.53
C VAL A 159 -5.01 15.54 8.84
N SER A 160 -4.45 16.74 8.91
CA SER A 160 -3.03 16.99 9.19
C SER A 160 -2.57 16.44 10.55
N TRP A 161 -3.52 16.11 11.43
CA TRP A 161 -3.26 15.51 12.74
C TRP A 161 -3.04 13.99 12.69
N VAL A 162 -3.33 13.33 11.56
CA VAL A 162 -3.09 11.88 11.41
C VAL A 162 -1.68 11.63 10.90
N ASP A 163 -0.83 11.16 11.77
CA ASP A 163 0.50 10.69 11.39
C ASP A 163 0.41 9.22 10.91
N PHE A 164 0.81 8.99 9.67
CA PHE A 164 0.87 7.66 9.06
C PHE A 164 2.20 6.95 9.30
N THR A 165 3.15 7.64 9.92
CA THR A 165 4.42 7.04 10.32
C THR A 165 4.19 6.13 11.52
N GLY A 166 4.68 4.90 11.42
CA GLY A 166 4.54 3.91 12.48
C GLY A 166 3.16 3.24 12.58
N GLN A 167 2.30 3.39 11.56
CA GLN A 167 1.03 2.69 11.55
C GLN A 167 1.20 1.18 11.37
N THR A 168 0.50 0.42 12.21
CA THR A 168 0.32 -1.02 12.05
C THR A 168 -0.93 -1.32 11.21
N PRO A 169 -1.07 -2.55 10.67
CA PRO A 169 -2.31 -2.98 10.04
C PRO A 169 -3.52 -2.84 10.97
N PHE A 170 -3.36 -3.08 12.29
CA PHE A 170 -4.42 -2.93 13.27
C PHE A 170 -4.86 -1.47 13.42
N LEU A 171 -3.92 -0.55 13.61
CA LEU A 171 -4.22 0.87 13.69
C LEU A 171 -4.92 1.37 12.42
N ARG A 172 -4.51 0.84 11.26
CA ARG A 172 -5.14 1.18 9.98
C ARG A 172 -6.59 0.68 9.88
N ALA A 173 -6.88 -0.53 10.34
CA ALA A 173 -8.23 -1.08 10.41
C ALA A 173 -9.10 -0.29 11.40
N ALA A 174 -8.55 0.05 12.56
CA ALA A 174 -9.24 0.84 13.60
C ALA A 174 -9.62 2.23 13.08
N PHE A 175 -8.70 2.92 12.39
CA PHE A 175 -8.96 4.21 11.77
C PHE A 175 -10.11 4.17 10.74
N ALA A 176 -10.26 3.05 10.05
CA ALA A 176 -11.35 2.84 9.09
C ALA A 176 -12.65 2.31 9.72
N GLY A 177 -12.63 1.98 11.00
CA GLY A 177 -13.76 1.34 11.68
C GLY A 177 -14.05 -0.09 11.21
N ASP A 178 -13.05 -0.78 10.61
CA ASP A 178 -13.20 -2.16 10.14
C ASP A 178 -13.05 -3.16 11.29
N THR A 179 -14.10 -3.29 12.09
CA THR A 179 -14.12 -4.19 13.25
C THR A 179 -13.87 -5.65 12.87
N THR A 180 -14.27 -6.07 11.68
CA THR A 180 -14.05 -7.45 11.20
C THR A 180 -12.55 -7.75 11.07
N VAL A 181 -11.79 -6.84 10.45
CA VAL A 181 -10.34 -6.99 10.32
C VAL A 181 -9.65 -6.77 11.66
N MET A 182 -10.13 -5.84 12.50
CA MET A 182 -9.59 -5.63 13.84
C MET A 182 -9.64 -6.92 14.68
N HIS A 183 -10.79 -7.60 14.75
CA HIS A 183 -10.90 -8.88 15.46
C HIS A 183 -9.93 -9.93 14.88
N LEU A 184 -9.89 -10.04 13.55
CA LEU A 184 -8.99 -10.99 12.89
C LEU A 184 -7.52 -10.75 13.22
N LEU A 185 -7.09 -9.48 13.26
CA LEU A 185 -5.70 -9.13 13.60
C LEU A 185 -5.40 -9.39 15.09
N LEU A 186 -6.35 -9.08 16.01
CA LEU A 186 -6.21 -9.40 17.44
C LEU A 186 -6.06 -10.90 17.68
N ASP A 187 -6.86 -11.73 16.98
CA ASP A 187 -6.76 -13.19 17.06
C ASP A 187 -5.38 -13.72 16.61
N HIS A 188 -4.63 -12.91 15.85
CA HIS A 188 -3.27 -13.23 15.39
C HIS A 188 -2.17 -12.44 16.14
N GLY A 189 -2.50 -11.79 17.26
CA GLY A 189 -1.53 -11.16 18.14
C GLY A 189 -1.17 -9.72 17.78
N ALA A 190 -2.10 -8.97 17.21
CA ALA A 190 -1.93 -7.53 17.06
C ALA A 190 -1.94 -6.81 18.41
N ASP A 191 -1.04 -5.81 18.56
CA ASP A 191 -0.90 -4.96 19.75
C ASP A 191 -1.85 -3.73 19.68
#